data_2f178efdf316430acfbab3b795da9c63
#
_entry.id   2f178efdf316430acfbab3b795da9c63
#
_cell.length_a   1.000
_cell.length_b   1.000
_cell.length_c   1.000
_cell.angle_alpha   90.00
_cell.angle_beta   90.00
_cell.angle_gamma   90.00
#
_symmetry.space_group_name_H-M   'P 1'
#
loop_
_entity.id
_entity.type
_entity.pdbx_description
1 polymer ?
#
loop_
_entity_poly.entity_id
_entity_poly.type
_entity_poly.pdbx_seq_one_letter_code
_entity_poly.pdbx_strand_id
1 'polypeptide(L)' 'MNRENLEQEWPDIAAKLIGRFPKLTDADLKFEKGNEEELLMRIEQRLQKSRFDILRLISTL' A
#
# COMPACT_ATOMS: atom_id res chain seq x y z
N MET A 1 0.47 2.65 12.99
CA MET A 1 0.69 1.31 12.39
C MET A 1 2.18 1.01 12.36
N ASN A 2 2.60 -0.12 12.88
CA ASN A 2 4.01 -0.50 12.83
C ASN A 2 4.22 -1.54 11.71
N ARG A 3 5.50 -1.84 11.41
CA ARG A 3 5.83 -2.72 10.29
C ARG A 3 5.35 -4.16 10.47
N GLU A 4 5.33 -4.64 11.70
CA GLU A 4 4.89 -6.01 11.97
C GLU A 4 3.42 -6.18 11.66
N ASN A 5 2.60 -5.20 12.06
CA ASN A 5 1.17 -5.24 11.77
C ASN A 5 0.91 -5.06 10.28
N LEU A 6 1.73 -4.25 9.62
CA LEU A 6 1.58 -4.00 8.19
C LEU A 6 1.74 -5.30 7.39
N GLU A 7 2.74 -6.11 7.73
CA GLU A 7 2.97 -7.37 7.04
C GLU A 7 1.77 -8.31 7.18
N GLN A 8 1.24 -8.43 8.40
CA GLN A 8 0.13 -9.33 8.68
C GLN A 8 -1.18 -8.84 8.07
N GLU A 9 -1.39 -7.54 8.02
CA GLU A 9 -2.63 -6.96 7.55
C GLU A 9 -2.61 -6.62 6.07
N TRP A 10 -1.46 -6.76 5.42
CA TRP A 10 -1.31 -6.32 4.04
C TRP A 10 -2.30 -6.95 3.06
N PRO A 11 -2.64 -8.25 3.14
CA PRO A 11 -3.63 -8.81 2.20
C PRO A 11 -4.97 -8.08 2.26
N ASP A 12 -5.44 -7.72 3.46
CA ASP A 12 -6.68 -6.96 3.61
C ASP A 12 -6.53 -5.54 3.10
N ILE A 13 -5.40 -4.91 3.42
CA ILE A 13 -5.12 -3.54 2.97
C ILE A 13 -5.07 -3.49 1.44
N ALA A 14 -4.39 -4.45 0.83
CA ALA A 14 -4.27 -4.50 -0.62
C ALA A 14 -5.63 -4.66 -1.29
N ALA A 15 -6.47 -5.53 -0.75
CA ALA A 15 -7.82 -5.74 -1.29
C ALA A 15 -8.64 -4.45 -1.22
N LYS A 16 -8.55 -3.74 -0.11
CA LYS A 16 -9.27 -2.47 0.07
C LYS A 16 -8.74 -1.38 -0.86
N LEU A 17 -7.43 -1.35 -1.06
CA LEU A 17 -6.83 -0.38 -1.97
C LEU A 17 -7.27 -0.61 -3.42
N ILE A 18 -7.30 -1.86 -3.85
CA ILE A 18 -7.77 -2.21 -5.20
C ILE A 18 -9.24 -1.84 -5.36
N GLY A 19 -10.03 -2.04 -4.31
CA GLY A 19 -11.43 -1.65 -4.34
C GLY A 19 -11.65 -0.16 -4.50
N ARG A 20 -10.78 0.66 -3.90
CA ARG A 20 -10.86 2.11 -4.00
C ARG A 20 -10.21 2.65 -5.27
N PHE A 21 -9.14 2.03 -5.71
CA PHE A 21 -8.36 2.48 -6.85
C PHE A 21 -8.19 1.33 -7.84
N PRO A 22 -9.17 1.12 -8.71
CA PRO A 22 -9.14 -0.05 -9.62
C PRO A 22 -7.93 -0.10 -10.53
N LYS A 23 -7.20 1.01 -10.68
CA LYS A 23 -6.00 1.00 -11.50
C LYS A 23 -4.82 0.31 -10.83
N LEU A 24 -4.91 0.05 -9.53
CA LEU A 24 -3.87 -0.72 -8.84
C LEU A 24 -4.01 -2.20 -9.19
N THR A 25 -2.86 -2.86 -9.34
CA THR A 25 -2.83 -4.29 -9.64
C THR A 25 -2.18 -5.04 -8.48
N ASP A 26 -2.31 -6.36 -8.48
CA ASP A 26 -1.65 -7.20 -7.49
C ASP A 26 -0.14 -7.01 -7.54
N ALA A 27 0.42 -6.83 -8.73
CA ALA A 27 1.85 -6.60 -8.89
C ALA A 27 2.30 -5.30 -8.24
N ASP A 28 1.45 -4.26 -8.31
CA ASP A 28 1.76 -2.97 -7.69
C ASP A 28 1.78 -3.07 -6.16
N LEU A 29 1.01 -4.01 -5.62
CA LEU A 29 0.80 -4.14 -4.18
C LEU A 29 1.52 -5.35 -3.58
N LYS A 30 2.45 -5.93 -4.32
CA LYS A 30 3.20 -7.08 -3.82
C LYS A 30 4.07 -6.65 -2.64
N PHE A 31 3.82 -7.26 -1.49
CA PHE A 31 4.57 -6.97 -0.27
C PHE A 31 5.80 -7.84 -0.20
N GLU A 32 6.95 -7.22 0.03
CA GLU A 32 8.20 -7.94 0.25
C GLU A 32 8.82 -7.44 1.54
N LYS A 33 9.02 -8.35 2.47
CA LYS A 33 9.61 -8.00 3.75
C LYS A 33 11.00 -7.43 3.55
N GLY A 34 11.24 -6.26 4.14
CA GLY A 34 12.50 -5.56 3.97
C GLY A 34 12.49 -4.53 2.83
N ASN A 35 11.48 -4.56 1.96
CA ASN A 35 11.36 -3.64 0.82
C ASN A 35 10.09 -2.80 0.87
N GLU A 36 9.63 -2.46 2.07
CA GLU A 36 8.41 -1.67 2.26
C GLU A 36 8.52 -0.29 1.60
N GLU A 37 9.71 0.30 1.61
CA GLU A 37 9.94 1.59 0.98
C GLU A 37 9.65 1.54 -0.52
N GLU A 38 10.11 0.48 -1.17
CA GLU A 38 9.88 0.31 -2.60
C GLU A 38 8.41 0.11 -2.92
N LEU A 39 7.71 -0.63 -2.06
CA LEU A 39 6.28 -0.83 -2.19
C LEU A 39 5.53 0.50 -2.12
N LEU A 40 5.85 1.31 -1.11
CA LEU A 40 5.22 2.62 -0.95
C LEU A 40 5.51 3.52 -2.15
N MET A 41 6.75 3.50 -2.63
CA MET A 41 7.16 4.29 -3.78
C MET A 41 6.36 3.90 -5.03
N ARG A 42 6.13 2.62 -5.22
CA ARG A 42 5.36 2.10 -6.35
C ARG A 42 3.91 2.59 -6.29
N ILE A 43 3.30 2.54 -5.11
CA ILE A 43 1.94 3.03 -4.92
C ILE A 43 1.87 4.53 -5.15
N GLU A 44 2.85 5.29 -4.62
CA GLU A 44 2.92 6.73 -4.84
C GLU A 44 2.91 7.08 -6.32
N GLN A 45 3.72 6.39 -7.09
CA GLN A 45 3.83 6.64 -8.52
C GLN A 45 2.54 6.26 -9.25
N ARG A 46 1.94 5.14 -8.88
CA ARG A 46 0.74 4.67 -9.55
C ARG A 46 -0.45 5.59 -9.28
N LEU A 47 -0.58 6.08 -8.05
CA LEU A 47 -1.69 6.94 -7.65
C LEU A 47 -1.37 8.42 -7.80
N GLN A 48 -0.11 8.78 -8.07
CA GLN A 48 0.34 10.17 -8.15
C GLN A 48 0.03 10.92 -6.86
N LYS A 49 0.33 10.29 -5.74
CA LYS A 49 0.13 10.86 -4.40
C LYS A 49 1.44 10.83 -3.63
N SER A 50 1.55 11.68 -2.61
CA SER A 50 2.74 11.68 -1.76
C SER A 50 2.70 10.49 -0.81
N ARG A 51 3.88 10.14 -0.28
CA ARG A 51 3.97 9.08 0.72
C ARG A 51 3.08 9.38 1.92
N PHE A 52 3.05 10.62 2.34
CA PHE A 52 2.23 11.05 3.45
C PHE A 52 0.75 10.75 3.20
N ASP A 53 0.29 11.05 1.99
CA ASP A 53 -1.09 10.76 1.60
C ASP A 53 -1.38 9.27 1.58
N ILE A 54 -0.43 8.49 1.09
CA ILE A 54 -0.58 7.02 1.04
C ILE A 54 -0.68 6.44 2.45
N LEU A 55 0.18 6.88 3.36
CA LEU A 55 0.17 6.39 4.74
C LEU A 55 -1.13 6.77 5.44
N ARG A 56 -1.60 7.99 5.20
CA ARG A 56 -2.87 8.44 5.75
C ARG A 56 -4.03 7.59 5.22
N LEU A 57 -4.02 7.33 3.93
CA LEU A 57 -5.04 6.51 3.29
C LEU A 57 -5.09 5.11 3.90
N ILE A 58 -3.93 4.48 4.06
CA ILE A 58 -3.84 3.16 4.66
C ILE A 58 -4.37 3.16 6.08
N SER A 59 -4.08 4.21 6.85
CA SER A 59 -4.55 4.32 8.23
C SER A 59 -6.07 4.42 8.36
N THR A 60 -6.74 4.89 7.32
CA THR A 60 -8.18 5.13 7.36
C THR A 60 -9.00 4.07 6.65
N LEU A 61 -8.37 3.05 6.12
CA LEU A 61 -9.09 1.97 5.43
C LEU A 61 -9.94 1.13 6.37
#